data_1fb96d832f9fc1757a3d6e468b25af7a
#
_entry.id   1fb96d832f9fc1757a3d6e468b25af7a
#
_cell.length_a   1.000
_cell.length_b   1.000
_cell.length_c   1.000
_cell.angle_alpha   90.00
_cell.angle_beta   90.00
_cell.angle_gamma   90.00
#
_symmetry.space_group_name_H-M   'P 1'
#
loop_
_entity.id
_entity.type
_entity.pdbx_description
1 polymer ?
#
loop_
_entity_poly.entity_id
_entity_poly.type
_entity_poly.pdbx_seq_one_letter_code
_entity_poly.pdbx_strand_id
1 'polypeptide(L)'
;MQIKTNELINFTHYCSENSLKFPSERISNLIKYLQKEQHDNFERDISFIYSLLPSNREEKEKLRELIHQYFNFLVGDYKDQSSFLLDYKDEKVNEFFNDNSLSRFQKLADDIIKEFGEIDFSRPVSNNYWLNQLQNSLAFLDSVSFFDIDFDNGLDEIINEENRNYFINQLNQSILERVSELRNQFKEAYIPSELNPKENLEEKDFLFTDASERRKLLKETKNLGLILANKFVKYTKSASRGKLLFRKTIRKSLKNGGSLYDIVLKPKIKKKPRLILLCDISGSMALYSLFGLTLLFGVVQRFRSVHAYVFIDGITDITKELKNLKFNNINKILTNWNNYVHADGHSDYDKSFKDLLDQKIISNSSFNTLIVIGDARNNYRPINTETIVKLSTKFQNIYWMNPEKSQYWNTGDSQFHHYQSIAKKYSEVRNFEQLRTFINSINFKKVIK
;
A
#
# COMPACT_ATOMS: atom_id res chain seq x y z
N MET A 1 5.28 -14.30 5.52
CA MET A 1 5.37 -15.79 5.61
C MET A 1 6.75 -16.06 6.14
N GLN A 2 6.88 -16.73 7.26
CA GLN A 2 8.15 -17.04 7.91
C GLN A 2 8.60 -18.42 7.44
N ILE A 3 9.88 -18.59 7.16
CA ILE A 3 10.44 -19.93 6.88
C ILE A 3 10.42 -20.74 8.19
N LYS A 4 9.60 -21.79 8.20
CA LYS A 4 9.52 -22.68 9.36
C LYS A 4 10.80 -23.52 9.46
N THR A 5 11.20 -23.88 10.69
CA THR A 5 12.38 -24.70 10.93
C THR A 5 12.41 -25.98 10.08
N ASN A 6 11.25 -26.63 9.88
CA ASN A 6 11.17 -27.83 9.04
C ASN A 6 11.41 -27.51 7.55
N GLU A 7 10.99 -26.36 7.08
CA GLU A 7 11.19 -25.90 5.70
C GLU A 7 12.67 -25.56 5.44
N LEU A 8 13.32 -24.94 6.41
CA LEU A 8 14.77 -24.69 6.37
C LEU A 8 15.57 -25.99 6.35
N ILE A 9 15.19 -26.98 7.17
CA ILE A 9 15.83 -28.31 7.17
C ILE A 9 15.64 -28.99 5.80
N ASN A 10 14.45 -28.93 5.23
CA ASN A 10 14.17 -29.49 3.90
C ASN A 10 14.99 -28.78 2.83
N PHE A 11 15.11 -27.46 2.90
CA PHE A 11 15.96 -26.68 2.00
C PHE A 11 17.43 -27.04 2.12
N THR A 12 17.98 -27.18 3.33
CA THR A 12 19.38 -27.62 3.50
C THR A 12 19.63 -29.05 3.01
N HIS A 13 18.63 -29.91 3.11
CA HIS A 13 18.67 -31.26 2.51
C HIS A 13 18.69 -31.17 0.97
N TYR A 14 17.82 -30.36 0.39
CA TYR A 14 17.80 -30.05 -1.04
C TYR A 14 19.14 -29.51 -1.56
N CYS A 15 19.75 -28.58 -0.81
CA CYS A 15 21.09 -28.09 -1.13
C CYS A 15 22.13 -29.22 -1.12
N SER A 16 22.05 -30.13 -0.14
CA SER A 16 22.95 -31.28 -0.03
C SER A 16 22.82 -32.25 -1.20
N GLU A 17 21.61 -32.51 -1.68
CA GLU A 17 21.34 -33.33 -2.88
C GLU A 17 21.90 -32.69 -4.14
N ASN A 18 21.94 -31.35 -4.21
CA ASN A 18 22.50 -30.58 -5.31
C ASN A 18 24.00 -30.23 -5.10
N SER A 19 24.72 -31.03 -4.35
CA SER A 19 26.16 -30.93 -4.13
C SER A 19 26.63 -29.65 -3.40
N LEU A 20 25.75 -29.07 -2.55
CA LEU A 20 26.08 -27.93 -1.68
C LEU A 20 25.81 -28.31 -0.22
N LYS A 21 26.88 -28.63 0.52
CA LYS A 21 26.77 -29.12 1.93
C LYS A 21 27.25 -28.04 2.88
N PHE A 22 26.46 -27.76 3.89
CA PHE A 22 26.81 -26.81 4.96
C PHE A 22 27.18 -27.52 6.24
N PRO A 23 28.12 -26.97 7.02
CA PRO A 23 28.42 -27.48 8.35
C PRO A 23 27.19 -27.44 9.26
N SER A 24 26.96 -28.51 10.04
CA SER A 24 25.81 -28.61 10.94
C SER A 24 25.74 -27.48 11.97
N GLU A 25 26.88 -26.93 12.35
CA GLU A 25 27.01 -25.80 13.25
C GLU A 25 26.38 -24.53 12.66
N ARG A 26 26.61 -24.23 11.36
CA ARG A 26 26.02 -23.07 10.68
C ARG A 26 24.51 -23.21 10.54
N ILE A 27 24.04 -24.41 10.19
CA ILE A 27 22.60 -24.71 10.13
C ILE A 27 21.97 -24.52 11.52
N SER A 28 22.63 -25.00 12.58
CA SER A 28 22.14 -24.83 13.95
C SER A 28 22.10 -23.38 14.39
N ASN A 29 23.10 -22.59 14.03
CA ASN A 29 23.14 -21.15 14.33
C ASN A 29 22.05 -20.38 13.57
N LEU A 30 21.83 -20.69 12.30
CA LEU A 30 20.74 -20.10 11.51
C LEU A 30 19.37 -20.45 12.08
N ILE A 31 19.15 -21.71 12.51
CA ILE A 31 17.90 -22.12 13.18
C ILE A 31 17.68 -21.34 14.47
N LYS A 32 18.71 -21.22 15.31
CA LYS A 32 18.64 -20.44 16.56
C LYS A 32 18.33 -18.98 16.31
N TYR A 33 18.91 -18.42 15.26
CA TYR A 33 18.70 -17.04 14.88
C TYR A 33 17.25 -16.81 14.42
N LEU A 34 16.73 -17.63 13.51
CA LEU A 34 15.35 -17.55 13.03
C LEU A 34 14.31 -17.83 14.13
N GLN A 35 14.65 -18.61 15.16
CA GLN A 35 13.78 -18.88 16.31
C GLN A 35 13.78 -17.74 17.33
N LYS A 36 14.90 -17.03 17.49
CA LYS A 36 15.07 -15.97 18.50
C LYS A 36 14.38 -14.68 18.08
N GLU A 37 14.38 -14.39 16.80
CA GLU A 37 13.71 -13.23 16.23
C GLU A 37 12.38 -13.67 15.64
N GLN A 38 11.26 -13.29 16.28
CA GLN A 38 9.91 -13.45 15.75
C GLN A 38 9.69 -12.47 14.57
N HIS A 39 10.25 -12.77 13.41
CA HIS A 39 10.07 -11.95 12.21
C HIS A 39 9.19 -12.70 11.21
N ASP A 40 8.11 -12.08 10.78
CA ASP A 40 7.19 -12.58 9.76
C ASP A 40 7.63 -12.17 8.33
N ASN A 41 8.93 -11.99 8.08
CA ASN A 41 9.44 -11.53 6.79
C ASN A 41 10.25 -12.61 6.08
N PHE A 42 9.64 -13.21 5.04
CA PHE A 42 10.23 -14.25 4.22
C PHE A 42 11.52 -13.81 3.48
N GLU A 43 11.55 -12.58 2.95
CA GLU A 43 12.71 -12.03 2.24
C GLU A 43 13.91 -11.88 3.18
N ARG A 44 13.66 -11.51 4.42
CA ARG A 44 14.67 -11.41 5.47
C ARG A 44 15.22 -12.79 5.85
N ASP A 45 14.34 -13.77 5.97
CA ASP A 45 14.75 -15.16 6.24
C ASP A 45 15.67 -15.69 5.11
N ILE A 46 15.33 -15.41 3.84
CA ILE A 46 16.17 -15.74 2.69
C ILE A 46 17.51 -15.02 2.75
N SER A 47 17.52 -13.74 3.11
CA SER A 47 18.75 -12.95 3.22
C SER A 47 19.69 -13.54 4.31
N PHE A 48 19.16 -14.02 5.43
CA PHE A 48 19.93 -14.70 6.45
C PHE A 48 20.47 -16.06 6.00
N ILE A 49 19.67 -16.84 5.30
CA ILE A 49 20.10 -18.09 4.69
C ILE A 49 21.30 -17.84 3.76
N TYR A 50 21.20 -16.82 2.91
CA TYR A 50 22.21 -16.45 1.93
C TYR A 50 23.49 -15.88 2.57
N SER A 51 23.37 -15.20 3.72
CA SER A 51 24.51 -14.58 4.41
C SER A 51 25.25 -15.55 5.31
N LEU A 52 24.54 -16.45 6.01
CA LEU A 52 25.10 -17.26 7.08
C LEU A 52 25.51 -18.68 6.65
N LEU A 53 24.94 -19.23 5.59
CA LEU A 53 25.23 -20.60 5.17
C LEU A 53 26.53 -20.74 4.35
N PRO A 54 26.80 -19.92 3.32
CA PRO A 54 27.95 -20.11 2.45
C PRO A 54 29.27 -19.71 3.14
N SER A 55 30.36 -20.41 2.80
CA SER A 55 31.71 -20.16 3.34
C SER A 55 32.58 -19.38 2.36
N ASN A 56 32.24 -19.45 1.08
CA ASN A 56 33.03 -18.86 0.00
C ASN A 56 32.10 -18.41 -1.14
N ARG A 57 32.67 -17.71 -2.11
CA ARG A 57 31.96 -17.12 -3.24
C ARG A 57 31.27 -18.16 -4.11
N GLU A 58 31.94 -19.27 -4.36
CA GLU A 58 31.44 -20.34 -5.24
C GLU A 58 30.20 -21.01 -4.63
N GLU A 59 30.23 -21.23 -3.31
CA GLU A 59 29.05 -21.71 -2.56
C GLU A 59 27.92 -20.69 -2.57
N LYS A 60 28.23 -19.39 -2.52
CA LYS A 60 27.24 -18.29 -2.51
C LYS A 60 26.48 -18.22 -3.83
N GLU A 61 27.19 -18.32 -4.98
CA GLU A 61 26.57 -18.34 -6.30
C GLU A 61 25.66 -19.55 -6.47
N LYS A 62 26.15 -20.72 -6.12
CA LYS A 62 25.37 -21.97 -6.20
C LYS A 62 24.14 -21.96 -5.28
N LEU A 63 24.29 -21.43 -4.06
CA LEU A 63 23.20 -21.28 -3.11
C LEU A 63 22.11 -20.37 -3.65
N ARG A 64 22.48 -19.32 -4.36
CA ARG A 64 21.55 -18.39 -5.01
C ARG A 64 20.64 -19.09 -6.04
N GLU A 65 21.23 -19.90 -6.92
CA GLU A 65 20.46 -20.69 -7.88
C GLU A 65 19.50 -21.67 -7.17
N LEU A 66 19.98 -22.30 -6.10
CA LEU A 66 19.18 -23.25 -5.33
C LEU A 66 18.04 -22.57 -4.54
N ILE A 67 18.26 -21.37 -4.02
CA ILE A 67 17.21 -20.55 -3.41
C ILE A 67 16.13 -20.22 -4.43
N HIS A 68 16.53 -19.81 -5.64
CA HIS A 68 15.59 -19.52 -6.72
C HIS A 68 14.76 -20.75 -7.09
N GLN A 69 15.43 -21.89 -7.26
CA GLN A 69 14.75 -23.13 -7.66
C GLN A 69 13.80 -23.67 -6.58
N TYR A 70 14.19 -23.58 -5.31
CA TYR A 70 13.42 -24.16 -4.21
C TYR A 70 12.27 -23.27 -3.74
N PHE A 71 12.53 -21.97 -3.58
CA PHE A 71 11.56 -21.02 -3.06
C PHE A 71 10.83 -20.23 -4.15
N ASN A 72 11.19 -20.43 -5.43
CA ASN A 72 10.72 -19.63 -6.58
C ASN A 72 10.92 -18.12 -6.34
N PHE A 73 12.01 -17.78 -5.65
CA PHE A 73 12.37 -16.44 -5.24
C PHE A 73 13.59 -15.98 -6.02
N LEU A 74 13.42 -14.93 -6.82
CA LEU A 74 14.54 -14.27 -7.52
C LEU A 74 15.34 -13.47 -6.50
N VAL A 75 16.42 -14.07 -6.03
CA VAL A 75 17.53 -13.29 -5.44
C VAL A 75 18.13 -12.53 -6.63
N GLY A 76 17.83 -11.22 -6.73
CA GLY A 76 18.02 -10.37 -7.92
C GLY A 76 19.22 -10.67 -8.83
N ASP A 77 19.14 -10.31 -10.11
CA ASP A 77 20.23 -10.49 -11.10
C ASP A 77 21.47 -9.69 -10.70
N TYR A 78 22.26 -10.27 -9.83
CA TYR A 78 23.52 -9.69 -9.37
C TYR A 78 24.63 -10.07 -10.34
N LYS A 79 24.93 -9.17 -11.24
CA LYS A 79 26.19 -9.19 -11.98
C LYS A 79 27.32 -8.95 -10.98
N ASP A 80 28.23 -9.92 -10.89
CA ASP A 80 29.59 -9.89 -10.33
C ASP A 80 29.87 -8.89 -9.18
N GLN A 81 29.29 -9.17 -7.99
CA GLN A 81 29.37 -8.34 -6.78
C GLN A 81 30.72 -8.39 -6.05
N SER A 82 31.60 -9.29 -6.46
CA SER A 82 32.88 -9.45 -5.78
C SER A 82 33.84 -8.30 -5.95
N SER A 83 33.69 -7.50 -7.01
CA SER A 83 34.53 -6.31 -7.20
C SER A 83 34.13 -5.17 -6.23
N PHE A 84 32.85 -5.05 -5.93
CA PHE A 84 32.33 -3.99 -5.07
C PHE A 84 32.79 -4.11 -3.61
N LEU A 85 32.67 -5.31 -3.04
CA LEU A 85 33.08 -5.56 -1.65
C LEU A 85 34.59 -5.59 -1.47
N LEU A 86 35.35 -5.94 -2.52
CA LEU A 86 36.81 -5.91 -2.49
C LEU A 86 37.36 -4.49 -2.41
N ASP A 87 36.74 -3.52 -3.11
CA ASP A 87 37.15 -2.10 -3.07
C ASP A 87 36.98 -1.47 -1.67
N TYR A 88 36.00 -1.95 -0.88
CA TYR A 88 35.77 -1.46 0.48
C TYR A 88 36.43 -2.31 1.58
N LYS A 89 36.79 -3.57 1.29
CA LYS A 89 37.46 -4.44 2.28
C LYS A 89 38.87 -3.96 2.67
N ASP A 90 39.56 -3.28 1.77
CA ASP A 90 40.90 -2.73 2.02
C ASP A 90 40.84 -1.33 2.66
N GLU A 91 39.69 -0.65 2.67
CA GLU A 91 39.52 0.59 3.41
C GLU A 91 39.19 0.27 4.87
N LYS A 92 40.13 0.55 5.75
CA LYS A 92 39.94 0.38 7.20
C LYS A 92 38.71 1.16 7.65
N VAL A 93 37.86 0.54 8.48
CA VAL A 93 36.65 1.14 9.07
C VAL A 93 36.91 2.56 9.62
N ASN A 94 38.10 2.80 10.17
CA ASN A 94 38.55 4.09 10.67
C ASN A 94 38.55 5.23 9.61
N GLU A 95 38.54 4.93 8.33
CA GLU A 95 38.51 5.95 7.28
C GLU A 95 37.13 6.55 7.04
N PHE A 96 36.07 5.86 7.45
CA PHE A 96 34.70 6.39 7.42
C PHE A 96 34.42 7.41 8.56
N PHE A 97 35.34 7.51 9.52
CA PHE A 97 35.24 8.45 10.65
C PHE A 97 36.16 9.67 10.49
N ASN A 98 36.83 9.85 9.34
CA ASN A 98 37.69 10.99 9.03
C ASN A 98 36.93 12.11 8.29
N ASP A 99 37.53 13.29 8.15
CA ASP A 99 36.95 14.51 7.57
C ASP A 99 36.35 14.36 6.15
N ASN A 100 36.65 13.30 5.41
CA ASN A 100 36.09 12.97 4.07
C ASN A 100 34.98 11.90 4.09
N SER A 101 34.41 11.62 5.23
CA SER A 101 33.42 10.54 5.41
C SER A 101 32.15 10.74 4.56
N LEU A 102 31.68 11.98 4.38
CA LEU A 102 30.44 12.28 3.67
C LEU A 102 30.45 11.83 2.20
N SER A 103 31.54 12.08 1.49
CA SER A 103 31.69 11.66 0.08
C SER A 103 31.74 10.14 -0.09
N ARG A 104 32.23 9.43 0.90
CA ARG A 104 32.27 7.96 0.92
C ARG A 104 30.91 7.35 1.18
N PHE A 105 30.14 7.92 2.13
CA PHE A 105 28.76 7.50 2.36
C PHE A 105 27.88 7.75 1.14
N GLN A 106 28.08 8.86 0.43
CA GLN A 106 27.36 9.14 -0.82
C GLN A 106 27.71 8.12 -1.92
N LYS A 107 29.01 7.78 -2.08
CA LYS A 107 29.43 6.77 -3.03
C LYS A 107 28.86 5.40 -2.70
N LEU A 108 28.90 5.01 -1.42
CA LEU A 108 28.32 3.74 -0.95
C LEU A 108 26.80 3.70 -1.16
N ALA A 109 26.10 4.79 -0.91
CA ALA A 109 24.68 4.91 -1.18
C ALA A 109 24.36 4.77 -2.69
N ASP A 110 25.15 5.39 -3.56
CA ASP A 110 25.04 5.26 -5.02
C ASP A 110 25.24 3.81 -5.49
N ASP A 111 26.22 3.13 -4.91
CA ASP A 111 26.53 1.76 -5.26
C ASP A 111 25.45 0.79 -4.78
N ILE A 112 24.91 0.98 -3.57
CA ILE A 112 23.76 0.23 -3.05
C ILE A 112 22.52 0.42 -3.95
N ILE A 113 22.26 1.67 -4.35
CA ILE A 113 21.11 1.97 -5.23
C ILE A 113 21.29 1.34 -6.61
N LYS A 114 22.50 1.39 -7.19
CA LYS A 114 22.81 0.77 -8.49
C LYS A 114 22.64 -0.74 -8.45
N GLU A 115 23.06 -1.37 -7.37
CA GLU A 115 22.96 -2.81 -7.19
C GLU A 115 21.51 -3.27 -6.96
N PHE A 116 20.73 -2.47 -6.27
CA PHE A 116 19.29 -2.72 -6.11
C PHE A 116 18.54 -2.69 -7.44
N GLY A 117 19.08 -1.96 -8.44
CA GLY A 117 18.49 -1.81 -9.78
C GLY A 117 17.65 -0.56 -9.95
N GLU A 118 16.75 -0.57 -10.93
CA GLU A 118 15.94 0.60 -11.25
C GLU A 118 14.85 0.84 -10.18
N ILE A 119 14.94 1.99 -9.51
CA ILE A 119 13.89 2.48 -8.64
C ILE A 119 12.77 3.09 -9.48
N ASP A 120 11.59 2.47 -9.48
CA ASP A 120 10.43 3.03 -10.19
C ASP A 120 9.78 4.17 -9.39
N PHE A 121 10.23 5.39 -9.61
CA PHE A 121 9.65 6.61 -9.01
C PHE A 121 8.24 6.94 -9.51
N SER A 122 7.69 6.20 -10.46
CA SER A 122 6.26 6.31 -10.81
C SER A 122 5.34 5.68 -9.74
N ARG A 123 5.90 4.95 -8.79
CA ARG A 123 5.15 4.42 -7.63
C ARG A 123 4.90 5.51 -6.60
N PRO A 124 3.70 5.58 -6.03
CA PRO A 124 3.30 6.61 -5.06
C PRO A 124 3.83 6.32 -3.64
N VAL A 125 5.05 5.84 -3.54
CA VAL A 125 5.65 5.48 -2.24
C VAL A 125 6.54 6.59 -1.72
N SER A 126 6.73 6.65 -0.40
CA SER A 126 7.61 7.63 0.24
C SER A 126 9.09 7.31 -0.02
N ASN A 127 10.00 8.27 0.26
CA ASN A 127 11.44 7.99 0.22
C ASN A 127 11.83 6.93 1.26
N ASN A 128 11.15 6.94 2.43
CA ASN A 128 11.37 5.95 3.48
C ASN A 128 10.99 4.53 3.04
N TYR A 129 10.00 4.37 2.16
CA TYR A 129 9.71 3.06 1.57
C TYR A 129 10.92 2.52 0.82
N TRP A 130 11.53 3.35 -0.04
CA TRP A 130 12.73 2.95 -0.78
C TRP A 130 13.92 2.71 0.15
N LEU A 131 14.08 3.53 1.20
CA LEU A 131 15.10 3.29 2.22
C LEU A 131 14.91 1.90 2.85
N ASN A 132 13.70 1.54 3.28
CA ASN A 132 13.43 0.24 3.87
C ASN A 132 13.69 -0.92 2.88
N GLN A 133 13.38 -0.74 1.59
CA GLN A 133 13.70 -1.74 0.57
C GLN A 133 15.22 -1.89 0.40
N LEU A 134 15.94 -0.79 0.34
CA LEU A 134 17.39 -0.75 0.21
C LEU A 134 18.09 -1.32 1.46
N GLN A 135 17.58 -1.08 2.66
CA GLN A 135 18.08 -1.67 3.91
C GLN A 135 17.94 -3.21 3.94
N ASN A 136 16.95 -3.75 3.25
CA ASN A 136 16.77 -5.19 3.10
C ASN A 136 17.55 -5.77 1.91
N SER A 137 18.26 -4.94 1.14
CA SER A 137 19.13 -5.40 0.05
C SER A 137 20.38 -6.05 0.60
N LEU A 138 20.92 -7.01 -0.17
CA LEU A 138 22.14 -7.70 0.21
C LEU A 138 23.33 -6.75 0.33
N ALA A 139 23.43 -5.76 -0.58
CA ALA A 139 24.49 -4.75 -0.55
C ALA A 139 24.52 -3.94 0.74
N PHE A 140 23.34 -3.54 1.24
CA PHE A 140 23.22 -2.83 2.51
C PHE A 140 23.61 -3.75 3.68
N LEU A 141 23.09 -4.95 3.73
CA LEU A 141 23.37 -5.93 4.79
C LEU A 141 24.85 -6.30 4.81
N ASP A 142 25.46 -6.51 3.66
CA ASP A 142 26.90 -6.78 3.54
C ASP A 142 27.71 -5.58 4.02
N SER A 143 27.33 -4.34 3.71
CA SER A 143 28.04 -3.13 4.18
C SER A 143 27.98 -2.95 5.70
N VAL A 144 26.92 -3.41 6.34
CA VAL A 144 26.76 -3.35 7.80
C VAL A 144 27.46 -4.53 8.50
N SER A 145 27.57 -5.68 7.85
CA SER A 145 28.21 -6.89 8.41
C SER A 145 29.72 -6.72 8.68
N PHE A 146 30.35 -5.67 8.15
CA PHE A 146 31.72 -5.31 8.51
C PHE A 146 31.93 -5.07 10.00
N PHE A 147 30.90 -4.58 10.68
CA PHE A 147 30.96 -4.30 12.12
C PHE A 147 30.74 -5.55 12.99
N ASP A 148 30.38 -6.70 12.39
CA ASP A 148 30.05 -7.92 13.11
C ASP A 148 31.27 -8.90 13.24
N ILE A 149 32.46 -8.55 12.72
CA ILE A 149 33.56 -9.53 12.48
C ILE A 149 34.68 -9.50 13.55
N ASP A 150 34.83 -8.46 14.39
CA ASP A 150 35.95 -8.33 15.31
C ASP A 150 35.46 -8.19 16.77
N PHE A 151 35.05 -9.31 17.42
CA PHE A 151 34.69 -9.29 18.85
C PHE A 151 35.39 -10.38 19.64
N ASP A 152 36.53 -10.03 20.22
CA ASP A 152 37.17 -10.90 21.25
C ASP A 152 37.53 -10.17 22.56
N ASN A 153 37.23 -8.87 22.72
CA ASN A 153 37.54 -8.12 23.95
C ASN A 153 36.42 -7.15 24.35
N GLY A 154 35.80 -7.38 25.50
CA GLY A 154 34.55 -6.74 25.96
C GLY A 154 34.52 -5.20 26.18
N LEU A 155 35.63 -4.47 26.03
CA LEU A 155 35.65 -2.99 26.05
C LEU A 155 35.46 -2.38 24.64
N ASP A 156 35.78 -3.14 23.62
CA ASP A 156 35.61 -2.73 22.23
C ASP A 156 34.15 -2.87 21.76
N GLU A 157 33.34 -3.63 22.48
CA GLU A 157 31.96 -3.93 22.17
C GLU A 157 31.07 -2.68 22.17
N ILE A 158 31.19 -1.82 23.18
CA ILE A 158 30.36 -0.59 23.31
C ILE A 158 30.78 0.45 22.26
N ILE A 159 32.09 0.61 22.04
CA ILE A 159 32.64 1.56 21.08
C ILE A 159 32.23 1.14 19.64
N ASN A 160 32.21 -0.15 19.36
CA ASN A 160 31.81 -0.70 18.08
C ASN A 160 30.32 -0.59 17.85
N GLU A 161 29.47 -0.74 18.89
CA GLU A 161 28.02 -0.55 18.75
C GLU A 161 27.66 0.90 18.50
N GLU A 162 28.31 1.86 19.14
CA GLU A 162 28.14 3.28 18.86
C GLU A 162 28.61 3.64 17.45
N ASN A 163 29.74 3.14 17.02
CA ASN A 163 30.29 3.35 15.67
C ASN A 163 29.39 2.71 14.60
N ARG A 164 28.89 1.51 14.85
CA ARG A 164 27.91 0.84 13.97
C ARG A 164 26.63 1.67 13.84
N ASN A 165 26.07 2.12 14.93
CA ASN A 165 24.87 2.95 14.92
C ASN A 165 25.09 4.27 14.19
N TYR A 166 26.25 4.90 14.40
CA TYR A 166 26.63 6.09 13.66
C TYR A 166 26.73 5.83 12.15
N PHE A 167 27.43 4.76 11.75
CA PHE A 167 27.58 4.35 10.35
C PHE A 167 26.21 4.11 9.67
N ILE A 168 25.36 3.31 10.31
CA ILE A 168 24.00 3.03 9.80
C ILE A 168 23.19 4.32 9.64
N ASN A 169 23.26 5.23 10.61
CA ASN A 169 22.52 6.49 10.55
C ASN A 169 23.03 7.39 9.40
N GLN A 170 24.34 7.52 9.21
CA GLN A 170 24.94 8.30 8.13
C GLN A 170 24.64 7.68 6.76
N LEU A 171 24.71 6.37 6.63
CA LEU A 171 24.38 5.66 5.40
C LEU A 171 22.91 5.83 5.06
N ASN A 172 22.01 5.68 6.03
CA ASN A 172 20.57 5.90 5.83
C ASN A 172 20.27 7.32 5.39
N GLN A 173 20.93 8.31 5.98
CA GLN A 173 20.76 9.71 5.57
C GLN A 173 21.24 9.92 4.13
N SER A 174 22.41 9.39 3.77
CA SER A 174 22.95 9.50 2.41
C SER A 174 22.07 8.81 1.37
N ILE A 175 21.52 7.64 1.70
CA ILE A 175 20.54 6.94 0.84
C ILE A 175 19.28 7.79 0.66
N LEU A 176 18.71 8.36 1.73
CA LEU A 176 17.52 9.20 1.65
C LEU A 176 17.74 10.45 0.80
N GLU A 177 18.89 11.11 0.95
CA GLU A 177 19.27 12.27 0.14
C GLU A 177 19.34 11.88 -1.33
N ARG A 178 20.02 10.77 -1.64
CA ARG A 178 20.20 10.29 -3.01
C ARG A 178 18.89 9.85 -3.67
N VAL A 179 18.05 9.12 -2.95
CA VAL A 179 16.70 8.74 -3.42
C VAL A 179 15.85 9.99 -3.67
N SER A 180 15.98 11.03 -2.83
CA SER A 180 15.28 12.30 -3.02
C SER A 180 15.76 13.03 -4.29
N GLU A 181 17.06 13.08 -4.54
CA GLU A 181 17.65 13.68 -5.75
C GLU A 181 17.19 12.95 -7.01
N LEU A 182 17.29 11.61 -7.03
CA LEU A 182 16.87 10.80 -8.16
C LEU A 182 15.35 10.96 -8.44
N ARG A 183 14.55 11.05 -7.40
CA ARG A 183 13.12 11.35 -7.54
C ARG A 183 12.86 12.73 -8.14
N ASN A 184 13.63 13.74 -7.75
CA ASN A 184 13.51 15.08 -8.31
C ASN A 184 13.95 15.10 -9.79
N GLN A 185 15.06 14.45 -10.11
CA GLN A 185 15.50 14.27 -11.50
C GLN A 185 14.46 13.53 -12.35
N PHE A 186 13.85 12.48 -11.80
CA PHE A 186 12.76 11.76 -12.46
C PHE A 186 11.55 12.66 -12.70
N LYS A 187 11.16 13.49 -11.72
CA LYS A 187 10.08 14.47 -11.88
C LYS A 187 10.40 15.50 -12.95
N GLU A 188 11.62 16.03 -12.97
CA GLU A 188 12.08 16.99 -13.96
C GLU A 188 12.15 16.39 -15.38
N ALA A 189 12.64 15.16 -15.50
CA ALA A 189 12.66 14.42 -16.76
C ALA A 189 11.25 14.02 -17.25
N TYR A 190 10.31 13.81 -16.31
CA TYR A 190 8.92 13.47 -16.61
C TYR A 190 8.04 14.72 -16.82
N ILE A 191 8.54 15.93 -16.53
CA ILE A 191 7.87 17.14 -17.00
C ILE A 191 7.97 17.07 -18.53
N PRO A 192 6.85 16.85 -19.26
CA PRO A 192 6.89 16.83 -20.70
C PRO A 192 7.53 18.16 -21.14
N SER A 193 8.58 18.08 -21.91
CA SER A 193 9.13 19.27 -22.55
C SER A 193 7.95 20.06 -23.12
N GLU A 194 7.92 21.37 -22.95
CA GLU A 194 6.85 22.30 -23.41
C GLU A 194 6.47 22.15 -24.90
N LEU A 195 7.03 21.18 -25.58
CA LEU A 195 6.84 20.80 -26.96
C LEU A 195 5.69 19.82 -27.24
N ASN A 196 4.99 19.30 -26.22
CA ASN A 196 3.75 18.53 -26.40
C ASN A 196 2.54 19.28 -25.80
N PRO A 197 1.94 20.24 -26.52
CA PRO A 197 0.81 21.03 -26.02
C PRO A 197 -0.52 20.25 -25.93
N LYS A 198 -0.50 18.92 -25.98
CA LYS A 198 -1.68 18.05 -26.03
C LYS A 198 -1.80 17.01 -24.92
N GLU A 199 -0.96 17.02 -23.89
CA GLU A 199 -1.29 16.17 -22.75
C GLU A 199 -2.53 16.72 -22.04
N ASN A 200 -3.60 15.94 -22.15
CA ASN A 200 -4.86 16.24 -21.50
C ASN A 200 -4.63 16.19 -19.99
N LEU A 201 -4.79 17.31 -19.27
CA LEU A 201 -4.62 17.41 -17.82
C LEU A 201 -5.34 16.28 -17.06
N GLU A 202 -6.44 15.78 -17.60
CA GLU A 202 -7.24 14.72 -17.00
C GLU A 202 -6.56 13.34 -17.04
N GLU A 203 -5.63 13.13 -17.99
CA GLU A 203 -4.86 11.89 -18.16
C GLU A 203 -3.54 11.90 -17.39
N LYS A 204 -3.10 13.09 -16.97
CA LYS A 204 -1.88 13.27 -16.19
C LYS A 204 -2.01 12.64 -14.82
N ASP A 205 -1.02 11.83 -14.44
CA ASP A 205 -0.98 11.19 -13.13
C ASP A 205 -1.00 12.24 -12.01
N PHE A 206 -1.80 12.01 -10.97
CA PHE A 206 -1.92 12.89 -9.82
C PHE A 206 -0.56 13.19 -9.15
N LEU A 207 0.36 12.23 -9.20
CA LEU A 207 1.70 12.35 -8.64
C LEU A 207 2.49 13.49 -9.30
N PHE A 208 2.29 13.73 -10.60
CA PHE A 208 3.06 14.69 -11.40
C PHE A 208 2.33 16.02 -11.63
N THR A 209 1.17 16.22 -10.99
CA THR A 209 0.43 17.48 -11.10
C THR A 209 1.10 18.60 -10.31
N ASP A 210 1.22 19.78 -10.91
CA ASP A 210 1.62 20.99 -10.21
C ASP A 210 0.52 21.52 -9.28
N ALA A 211 0.82 22.54 -8.48
CA ALA A 211 -0.12 23.09 -7.51
C ALA A 211 -1.36 23.73 -8.17
N SER A 212 -1.24 24.30 -9.37
CA SER A 212 -2.34 24.95 -10.09
C SER A 212 -3.25 23.93 -10.75
N GLU A 213 -2.66 22.93 -11.42
CA GLU A 213 -3.32 21.79 -12.04
C GLU A 213 -4.09 20.99 -10.97
N ARG A 214 -3.43 20.70 -9.84
CA ARG A 214 -4.02 20.00 -8.71
C ARG A 214 -5.26 20.72 -8.18
N ARG A 215 -5.22 22.03 -8.04
CA ARG A 215 -6.42 22.82 -7.61
C ARG A 215 -7.58 22.66 -8.56
N LYS A 216 -7.33 22.64 -9.88
CA LYS A 216 -8.37 22.44 -10.90
C LYS A 216 -8.95 21.04 -10.77
N LEU A 217 -8.12 20.01 -10.76
CA LEU A 217 -8.54 18.62 -10.64
C LEU A 217 -9.28 18.33 -9.33
N LEU A 218 -8.88 18.94 -8.21
CA LEU A 218 -9.60 18.79 -6.94
C LEU A 218 -11.02 19.35 -6.99
N LYS A 219 -11.26 20.47 -7.69
CA LYS A 219 -12.61 20.99 -7.88
C LYS A 219 -13.48 20.02 -8.68
N GLU A 220 -12.93 19.45 -9.75
CA GLU A 220 -13.62 18.44 -10.57
C GLU A 220 -13.83 17.14 -9.80
N THR A 221 -12.87 16.70 -9.01
CA THR A 221 -13.00 15.52 -8.12
C THR A 221 -14.15 15.69 -7.12
N LYS A 222 -14.29 16.87 -6.53
CA LYS A 222 -15.45 17.20 -5.69
C LYS A 222 -16.78 17.04 -6.47
N ASN A 223 -16.83 17.49 -7.71
CA ASN A 223 -18.00 17.36 -8.57
C ASN A 223 -18.33 15.89 -8.88
N LEU A 224 -17.29 15.05 -9.11
CA LEU A 224 -17.47 13.60 -9.23
C LEU A 224 -18.06 12.98 -7.96
N GLY A 225 -17.65 13.45 -6.77
CA GLY A 225 -18.25 13.05 -5.50
C GLY A 225 -19.75 13.36 -5.44
N LEU A 226 -20.18 14.52 -5.91
CA LEU A 226 -21.60 14.89 -6.02
C LEU A 226 -22.35 13.97 -7.03
N ILE A 227 -21.73 13.62 -8.15
CA ILE A 227 -22.30 12.69 -9.14
C ILE A 227 -22.49 11.31 -8.52
N LEU A 228 -21.49 10.78 -7.83
CA LEU A 228 -21.54 9.51 -7.14
C LEU A 228 -22.68 9.49 -6.09
N ALA A 229 -22.78 10.54 -5.27
CA ALA A 229 -23.86 10.69 -4.31
C ALA A 229 -25.24 10.69 -4.98
N ASN A 230 -25.40 11.40 -6.09
CA ASN A 230 -26.68 11.45 -6.82
C ASN A 230 -27.05 10.08 -7.42
N LYS A 231 -26.09 9.33 -7.96
CA LYS A 231 -26.30 7.95 -8.43
C LYS A 231 -26.81 7.06 -7.29
N PHE A 232 -26.20 7.16 -6.10
CA PHE A 232 -26.62 6.39 -4.94
C PHE A 232 -28.00 6.78 -4.43
N VAL A 233 -28.33 8.07 -4.41
CA VAL A 233 -29.68 8.56 -4.06
C VAL A 233 -30.75 8.04 -5.01
N LYS A 234 -30.49 8.05 -6.33
CA LYS A 234 -31.41 7.45 -7.31
C LYS A 234 -31.66 5.98 -7.06
N TYR A 235 -30.61 5.23 -6.74
CA TYR A 235 -30.71 3.81 -6.36
C TYR A 235 -31.60 3.60 -5.16
N THR A 236 -31.49 4.42 -4.11
CA THR A 236 -32.27 4.30 -2.87
C THR A 236 -33.76 4.66 -3.06
N LYS A 237 -34.09 5.49 -4.03
CA LYS A 237 -35.47 5.91 -4.31
C LYS A 237 -36.24 4.94 -5.23
N SER A 238 -35.56 4.08 -5.95
CA SER A 238 -36.15 3.13 -6.90
C SER A 238 -36.72 1.91 -6.17
N ALA A 239 -37.96 1.98 -5.69
CA ALA A 239 -38.67 0.83 -5.11
C ALA A 239 -39.82 0.42 -6.03
N SER A 240 -39.70 -0.73 -6.66
CA SER A 240 -40.69 -1.28 -7.61
C SER A 240 -41.79 -2.15 -6.96
N ARG A 241 -41.75 -2.41 -5.66
CA ARG A 241 -42.74 -3.25 -4.95
C ARG A 241 -43.10 -2.65 -3.59
N GLY A 242 -44.41 -2.53 -3.27
CA GLY A 242 -44.90 -2.00 -2.02
C GLY A 242 -46.39 -2.16 -1.86
N LYS A 243 -46.94 -1.69 -0.73
CA LYS A 243 -48.39 -1.64 -0.53
C LYS A 243 -49.03 -0.60 -1.46
N LEU A 244 -50.21 -0.93 -2.02
CA LEU A 244 -50.97 -0.02 -2.85
C LEU A 244 -51.29 1.28 -2.08
N LEU A 245 -50.96 2.43 -2.65
CA LEU A 245 -51.35 3.75 -2.16
C LEU A 245 -52.69 4.13 -2.78
N PHE A 246 -53.76 3.54 -2.22
CA PHE A 246 -55.12 3.65 -2.75
C PHE A 246 -55.50 5.09 -3.11
N ARG A 247 -55.37 6.03 -2.14
CA ARG A 247 -55.69 7.47 -2.39
C ARG A 247 -54.92 8.09 -3.53
N LYS A 248 -53.62 7.75 -3.72
CA LYS A 248 -52.83 8.30 -4.83
C LYS A 248 -53.17 7.63 -6.14
N THR A 249 -53.43 6.34 -6.14
CA THR A 249 -53.89 5.59 -7.29
C THR A 249 -55.19 6.13 -7.81
N ILE A 250 -56.21 6.33 -6.92
CA ILE A 250 -57.52 6.93 -7.34
C ILE A 250 -57.33 8.36 -7.83
N ARG A 251 -56.54 9.20 -7.15
CA ARG A 251 -56.30 10.59 -7.62
C ARG A 251 -55.64 10.63 -8.99
N LYS A 252 -54.80 9.64 -9.31
CA LYS A 252 -54.17 9.52 -10.62
C LYS A 252 -55.10 8.98 -11.67
N SER A 253 -55.96 8.03 -11.31
CA SER A 253 -57.03 7.48 -12.13
C SER A 253 -58.08 8.55 -12.52
N LEU A 254 -58.48 9.39 -11.56
CA LEU A 254 -59.41 10.49 -11.85
C LEU A 254 -58.86 11.51 -12.84
N LYS A 255 -57.55 11.73 -12.85
CA LYS A 255 -56.88 12.56 -13.90
C LYS A 255 -56.90 11.92 -15.28
N ASN A 256 -57.07 10.62 -15.35
CA ASN A 256 -57.07 9.84 -16.61
C ASN A 256 -58.46 9.31 -16.94
N GLY A 257 -59.49 10.10 -16.66
CA GLY A 257 -60.88 9.76 -16.98
C GLY A 257 -61.48 8.61 -16.19
N GLY A 258 -60.96 8.33 -14.98
CA GLY A 258 -61.46 7.24 -14.11
C GLY A 258 -60.83 5.85 -14.36
N SER A 259 -60.02 5.71 -15.39
CA SER A 259 -59.42 4.43 -15.74
C SER A 259 -58.15 4.14 -14.89
N LEU A 260 -58.07 2.93 -14.36
CA LEU A 260 -56.96 2.47 -13.49
C LEU A 260 -55.75 1.98 -14.29
N TYR A 261 -55.11 2.86 -15.07
CA TYR A 261 -53.91 2.50 -15.84
C TYR A 261 -52.64 2.49 -15.03
N ASP A 262 -52.58 3.34 -13.97
CA ASP A 262 -51.36 3.53 -13.19
C ASP A 262 -51.58 3.22 -11.70
N ILE A 263 -51.01 2.13 -11.23
CA ILE A 263 -51.01 1.73 -9.83
C ILE A 263 -49.85 2.43 -9.09
N VAL A 264 -50.17 3.26 -8.11
CA VAL A 264 -49.17 3.89 -7.24
C VAL A 264 -48.92 3.03 -6.02
N LEU A 265 -47.72 2.48 -5.92
CA LEU A 265 -47.32 1.66 -4.80
C LEU A 265 -46.52 2.47 -3.76
N LYS A 266 -46.78 2.24 -2.47
CA LYS A 266 -45.92 2.74 -1.39
C LYS A 266 -44.66 1.89 -1.35
N PRO A 267 -43.46 2.46 -1.51
CA PRO A 267 -42.25 1.67 -1.39
C PRO A 267 -42.21 0.98 -0.03
N LYS A 268 -41.99 -0.33 0.00
CA LYS A 268 -41.66 -1.04 1.24
C LYS A 268 -40.39 -0.38 1.77
N ILE A 269 -40.43 0.20 2.96
CA ILE A 269 -39.25 0.75 3.62
C ILE A 269 -38.40 -0.45 4.02
N LYS A 270 -37.61 -0.97 3.08
CA LYS A 270 -36.48 -1.83 3.41
C LYS A 270 -35.44 -0.94 4.10
N LYS A 271 -34.70 -1.51 5.03
CA LYS A 271 -33.59 -0.83 5.71
C LYS A 271 -32.82 -0.01 4.67
N LYS A 272 -32.67 1.31 4.92
CA LYS A 272 -32.05 2.21 3.94
C LYS A 272 -30.63 1.74 3.65
N PRO A 273 -30.25 1.54 2.37
CA PRO A 273 -28.89 1.20 2.04
C PRO A 273 -27.96 2.32 2.51
N ARG A 274 -26.78 1.96 2.98
CA ARG A 274 -25.75 2.88 3.47
C ARG A 274 -24.58 2.84 2.52
N LEU A 275 -23.97 3.98 2.32
CA LEU A 275 -22.72 4.12 1.59
C LEU A 275 -21.62 4.35 2.62
N ILE A 276 -20.67 3.47 2.63
CA ILE A 276 -19.47 3.52 3.44
C ILE A 276 -18.30 3.82 2.52
N LEU A 277 -17.55 4.84 2.85
CA LEU A 277 -16.35 5.26 2.14
C LEU A 277 -15.16 5.06 3.06
N LEU A 278 -14.14 4.37 2.60
CA LEU A 278 -12.93 4.08 3.34
C LEU A 278 -11.73 4.54 2.52
N CYS A 279 -10.93 5.45 3.04
CA CYS A 279 -9.78 6.02 2.37
C CYS A 279 -8.51 5.78 3.19
N ASP A 280 -7.54 5.14 2.56
CA ASP A 280 -6.19 5.01 3.06
C ASP A 280 -5.49 6.37 3.02
N ILE A 281 -4.92 6.80 4.16
CA ILE A 281 -4.15 8.05 4.28
C ILE A 281 -2.71 7.79 4.70
N SER A 282 -2.23 6.56 4.53
CA SER A 282 -0.84 6.18 4.80
C SER A 282 0.16 6.95 3.94
N GLY A 283 1.43 6.85 4.30
CA GLY A 283 2.51 7.58 3.60
C GLY A 283 2.64 7.26 2.12
N SER A 284 2.39 5.98 1.71
CA SER A 284 2.38 5.56 0.31
C SER A 284 1.28 6.24 -0.50
N MET A 285 0.19 6.59 0.18
CA MET A 285 -1.02 7.17 -0.42
C MET A 285 -1.04 8.70 -0.49
N ALA A 286 -0.07 9.41 0.13
CA ALA A 286 -0.13 10.83 0.48
C ALA A 286 -0.78 11.78 -0.57
N LEU A 287 -0.38 11.70 -1.85
CA LEU A 287 -0.97 12.55 -2.89
C LEU A 287 -2.34 12.03 -3.37
N TYR A 288 -2.51 10.73 -3.49
CA TYR A 288 -3.78 10.13 -3.91
C TYR A 288 -4.85 10.26 -2.83
N SER A 289 -4.45 10.22 -1.54
CA SER A 289 -5.35 10.45 -0.41
C SER A 289 -6.03 11.81 -0.47
N LEU A 290 -5.35 12.85 -0.99
CA LEU A 290 -5.95 14.17 -1.15
C LEU A 290 -7.12 14.15 -2.15
N PHE A 291 -6.98 13.44 -3.26
CA PHE A 291 -8.06 13.24 -4.23
C PHE A 291 -9.15 12.34 -3.66
N GLY A 292 -8.78 11.28 -2.95
CA GLY A 292 -9.71 10.41 -2.22
C GLY A 292 -10.55 11.20 -1.21
N LEU A 293 -9.93 11.95 -0.32
CA LEU A 293 -10.62 12.80 0.66
C LEU A 293 -11.52 13.85 0.00
N THR A 294 -11.09 14.41 -1.14
CA THR A 294 -11.90 15.37 -1.90
C THR A 294 -13.14 14.71 -2.49
N LEU A 295 -13.02 13.47 -2.98
CA LEU A 295 -14.16 12.68 -3.45
C LEU A 295 -15.13 12.41 -2.28
N LEU A 296 -14.60 11.95 -1.12
CA LEU A 296 -15.37 11.74 0.09
C LEU A 296 -16.11 13.00 0.52
N PHE A 297 -15.42 14.13 0.53
CA PHE A 297 -16.01 15.43 0.84
C PHE A 297 -17.23 15.72 -0.07
N GLY A 298 -17.07 15.58 -1.39
CA GLY A 298 -18.17 15.79 -2.34
C GLY A 298 -19.38 14.89 -2.07
N VAL A 299 -19.16 13.63 -1.72
CA VAL A 299 -20.23 12.68 -1.39
C VAL A 299 -20.93 13.05 -0.09
N VAL A 300 -20.15 13.34 0.98
CA VAL A 300 -20.65 13.63 2.34
C VAL A 300 -21.49 14.93 2.36
N GLN A 301 -21.09 15.95 1.61
CA GLN A 301 -21.85 17.20 1.48
C GLN A 301 -23.26 17.01 0.90
N ARG A 302 -23.46 16.00 0.08
CA ARG A 302 -24.72 15.79 -0.64
C ARG A 302 -25.65 14.77 0.02
N PHE A 303 -25.08 13.81 0.75
CA PHE A 303 -25.84 12.64 1.19
C PHE A 303 -25.72 12.40 2.70
N ARG A 304 -26.90 12.35 3.40
CA ARG A 304 -26.93 12.22 4.87
C ARG A 304 -26.63 10.81 5.40
N SER A 305 -26.85 9.76 4.62
CA SER A 305 -26.66 8.36 5.02
C SER A 305 -25.33 7.79 4.49
N VAL A 306 -24.31 8.62 4.51
CA VAL A 306 -22.93 8.25 4.18
C VAL A 306 -22.11 8.27 5.45
N HIS A 307 -21.19 7.32 5.56
CA HIS A 307 -20.16 7.30 6.58
C HIS A 307 -18.81 7.28 5.87
N ALA A 308 -17.96 8.21 6.21
CA ALA A 308 -16.62 8.36 5.67
C ALA A 308 -15.58 8.08 6.74
N TYR A 309 -14.71 7.14 6.45
CA TYR A 309 -13.63 6.72 7.32
C TYR A 309 -12.30 6.96 6.62
N VAL A 310 -11.30 7.29 7.40
CA VAL A 310 -9.89 7.18 7.02
C VAL A 310 -9.24 6.10 7.84
N PHE A 311 -8.15 5.54 7.33
CA PHE A 311 -7.38 4.56 8.06
C PHE A 311 -5.89 4.62 7.74
N ILE A 312 -5.10 4.13 8.66
CA ILE A 312 -3.70 3.74 8.53
C ILE A 312 -3.61 2.34 9.16
N ASP A 313 -3.49 2.26 10.47
CA ASP A 313 -3.43 1.05 11.29
C ASP A 313 -4.69 0.81 12.14
N GLY A 314 -5.78 1.43 11.76
CA GLY A 314 -7.11 1.39 12.36
C GLY A 314 -7.99 2.47 11.73
N ILE A 315 -9.31 2.42 11.93
CA ILE A 315 -10.24 3.35 11.28
C ILE A 315 -10.61 4.53 12.18
N THR A 316 -10.80 5.70 11.55
CA THR A 316 -11.36 6.89 12.20
C THR A 316 -12.54 7.44 11.40
N ASP A 317 -13.68 7.67 12.04
CA ASP A 317 -14.87 8.29 11.41
C ASP A 317 -14.68 9.79 11.27
N ILE A 318 -14.48 10.25 10.04
CA ILE A 318 -14.32 11.68 9.69
C ILE A 318 -15.59 12.29 9.10
N THR A 319 -16.73 11.59 9.17
CA THR A 319 -17.97 12.04 8.54
C THR A 319 -18.43 13.40 9.05
N LYS A 320 -18.36 13.63 10.37
CA LYS A 320 -18.73 14.93 10.98
C LYS A 320 -17.74 16.02 10.63
N GLU A 321 -16.46 15.67 10.63
CA GLU A 321 -15.38 16.58 10.28
C GLU A 321 -15.53 17.05 8.83
N LEU A 322 -15.69 16.16 7.86
CA LEU A 322 -15.92 16.50 6.46
C LEU A 322 -17.18 17.35 6.24
N LYS A 323 -18.23 17.19 7.05
CA LYS A 323 -19.43 18.04 6.96
C LYS A 323 -19.19 19.48 7.35
N ASN A 324 -18.33 19.70 8.34
CA ASN A 324 -18.05 21.00 8.92
C ASN A 324 -16.87 21.72 8.26
N LEU A 325 -15.99 20.97 7.57
CA LEU A 325 -14.83 21.51 6.88
C LEU A 325 -15.23 22.34 5.66
N LYS A 326 -14.46 23.41 5.41
CA LYS A 326 -14.48 24.10 4.13
C LYS A 326 -13.59 23.36 3.13
N PHE A 327 -13.96 23.36 1.85
CA PHE A 327 -13.23 22.69 0.76
C PHE A 327 -11.71 22.97 0.79
N ASN A 328 -11.34 24.23 0.97
CA ASN A 328 -9.92 24.64 0.99
C ASN A 328 -9.11 24.09 2.18
N ASN A 329 -9.78 23.51 3.16
CA ASN A 329 -9.16 23.01 4.40
C ASN A 329 -9.06 21.47 4.42
N ILE A 330 -9.38 20.77 3.33
CA ILE A 330 -9.31 19.29 3.25
C ILE A 330 -7.90 18.80 3.57
N ASN A 331 -6.87 19.52 3.14
CA ASN A 331 -5.46 19.19 3.43
C ASN A 331 -5.16 19.09 4.93
N LYS A 332 -5.95 19.73 5.81
CA LYS A 332 -5.72 19.67 7.27
C LYS A 332 -5.83 18.24 7.80
N ILE A 333 -6.62 17.39 7.17
CA ILE A 333 -6.72 15.97 7.54
C ILE A 333 -5.36 15.29 7.31
N LEU A 334 -4.73 15.54 6.15
CA LEU A 334 -3.44 14.95 5.82
C LEU A 334 -2.27 15.57 6.60
N THR A 335 -2.30 16.88 6.87
CA THR A 335 -1.25 17.53 7.67
C THR A 335 -1.26 17.09 9.13
N ASN A 336 -2.43 16.69 9.63
CA ASN A 336 -2.61 16.21 11.00
C ASN A 336 -2.74 14.67 11.05
N TRP A 337 -2.09 13.96 10.13
CA TRP A 337 -2.20 12.52 9.99
C TRP A 337 -1.90 11.74 11.28
N ASN A 338 -1.03 12.26 12.16
CA ASN A 338 -0.73 11.67 13.47
C ASN A 338 -1.97 11.45 14.35
N ASN A 339 -3.02 12.26 14.16
CA ASN A 339 -4.29 12.09 14.89
C ASN A 339 -5.06 10.83 14.49
N TYR A 340 -4.67 10.18 13.39
CA TYR A 340 -5.33 9.01 12.80
C TYR A 340 -4.48 7.74 12.91
N VAL A 341 -3.30 7.83 13.56
CA VAL A 341 -2.46 6.69 13.90
C VAL A 341 -2.95 6.08 15.20
N HIS A 342 -3.19 4.79 15.21
CA HIS A 342 -3.72 4.05 16.36
C HIS A 342 -2.65 3.17 17.03
N ALA A 343 -1.60 2.77 16.30
CA ALA A 343 -0.53 1.92 16.79
C ALA A 343 0.85 2.43 16.33
N ASP A 344 1.32 1.98 15.19
CA ASP A 344 2.69 2.22 14.71
C ASP A 344 2.77 3.06 13.42
N GLY A 345 1.62 3.46 12.87
CA GLY A 345 1.54 4.30 11.67
C GLY A 345 1.81 3.56 10.36
N HIS A 346 1.93 2.23 10.39
CA HIS A 346 2.06 1.39 9.21
C HIS A 346 0.70 0.83 8.80
N SER A 347 0.39 0.84 7.50
CA SER A 347 -0.90 0.37 7.00
C SER A 347 -1.23 -1.05 7.45
N ASP A 348 -2.43 -1.21 8.02
CA ASP A 348 -3.00 -2.49 8.42
C ASP A 348 -4.44 -2.60 7.92
N TYR A 349 -4.58 -3.21 6.75
CA TYR A 349 -5.90 -3.39 6.12
C TYR A 349 -6.78 -4.38 6.87
N ASP A 350 -6.22 -5.48 7.38
CA ASP A 350 -7.01 -6.50 8.09
C ASP A 350 -7.61 -5.93 9.38
N LYS A 351 -6.80 -5.25 10.19
CA LYS A 351 -7.26 -4.58 11.39
C LYS A 351 -8.29 -3.49 11.07
N SER A 352 -8.02 -2.66 10.06
CA SER A 352 -8.94 -1.60 9.64
C SER A 352 -10.28 -2.15 9.17
N PHE A 353 -10.31 -3.28 8.46
CA PHE A 353 -11.55 -3.93 8.07
C PHE A 353 -12.26 -4.60 9.25
N LYS A 354 -11.55 -5.17 10.21
CA LYS A 354 -12.15 -5.68 11.47
C LYS A 354 -12.83 -4.56 12.24
N ASP A 355 -12.11 -3.45 12.46
CA ASP A 355 -12.64 -2.27 13.13
C ASP A 355 -13.88 -1.72 12.41
N LEU A 356 -13.86 -1.75 11.07
CA LEU A 356 -15.01 -1.34 10.26
C LEU A 356 -16.21 -2.26 10.45
N LEU A 357 -16.00 -3.58 10.47
CA LEU A 357 -17.06 -4.58 10.66
C LEU A 357 -17.71 -4.49 12.04
N ASP A 358 -16.95 -4.08 13.05
CA ASP A 358 -17.42 -3.91 14.44
C ASP A 358 -18.26 -2.64 14.63
N GLN A 359 -18.28 -1.73 13.66
CA GLN A 359 -19.12 -0.54 13.74
C GLN A 359 -20.59 -0.92 13.80
N LYS A 360 -21.31 -0.46 14.86
CA LYS A 360 -22.76 -0.69 15.05
C LYS A 360 -23.60 -0.36 13.82
N ILE A 361 -23.12 0.54 13.00
CA ILE A 361 -23.76 0.98 11.76
C ILE A 361 -23.77 -0.14 10.72
N ILE A 362 -22.72 -0.96 10.66
CA ILE A 362 -22.55 -2.03 9.66
C ILE A 362 -23.28 -3.29 10.08
N SER A 363 -23.28 -3.62 11.37
CA SER A 363 -23.87 -4.84 11.92
C SER A 363 -25.37 -4.97 11.63
N ASN A 364 -26.08 -3.85 11.44
CA ASN A 364 -27.55 -3.78 11.37
C ASN A 364 -28.13 -3.73 9.94
N SER A 365 -27.31 -3.85 8.89
CA SER A 365 -27.80 -3.75 7.50
C SER A 365 -27.06 -4.69 6.55
N SER A 366 -27.84 -5.47 5.79
CA SER A 366 -27.33 -6.33 4.70
C SER A 366 -27.27 -5.62 3.33
N PHE A 367 -27.50 -4.30 3.27
CA PHE A 367 -27.56 -3.51 2.05
C PHE A 367 -26.51 -2.40 2.02
N ASN A 368 -25.37 -2.63 2.67
CA ASN A 368 -24.29 -1.67 2.68
C ASN A 368 -23.50 -1.75 1.37
N THR A 369 -23.05 -0.60 0.90
CA THR A 369 -22.08 -0.49 -0.19
C THR A 369 -20.79 0.10 0.38
N LEU A 370 -19.67 -0.54 0.12
CA LEU A 370 -18.33 -0.09 0.50
C LEU A 370 -17.60 0.42 -0.75
N ILE A 371 -16.96 1.57 -0.61
CA ILE A 371 -15.99 2.06 -1.59
C ILE A 371 -14.67 2.24 -0.86
N VAL A 372 -13.65 1.54 -1.31
CA VAL A 372 -12.28 1.58 -0.78
C VAL A 372 -11.40 2.37 -1.75
N ILE A 373 -10.59 3.25 -1.21
CA ILE A 373 -9.52 3.96 -1.91
C ILE A 373 -8.22 3.62 -1.21
N GLY A 374 -7.38 2.81 -1.85
CA GLY A 374 -6.13 2.35 -1.25
C GLY A 374 -5.38 1.36 -2.11
N ASP A 375 -4.09 1.23 -1.87
CA ASP A 375 -3.15 0.39 -2.63
C ASP A 375 -3.12 -1.08 -2.21
N ALA A 376 -3.81 -1.42 -1.11
CA ALA A 376 -3.84 -2.75 -0.49
C ALA A 376 -2.47 -3.24 0.00
N ARG A 377 -1.54 -2.33 0.32
CA ARG A 377 -0.25 -2.67 0.93
C ARG A 377 -0.41 -2.83 2.43
N ASN A 378 -0.05 -4.00 2.94
CA ASN A 378 -0.32 -4.41 4.32
C ASN A 378 0.93 -4.53 5.18
N ASN A 379 2.07 -4.00 4.73
CA ASN A 379 3.37 -4.07 5.42
C ASN A 379 3.70 -5.50 5.88
N TYR A 380 3.52 -6.47 4.99
CA TYR A 380 3.74 -7.91 5.23
C TYR A 380 2.93 -8.50 6.39
N ARG A 381 1.91 -7.78 6.90
CA ARG A 381 1.02 -8.30 7.95
C ARG A 381 0.07 -9.34 7.39
N PRO A 382 -0.23 -10.40 8.17
CA PRO A 382 -1.12 -11.45 7.71
C PRO A 382 -2.55 -10.94 7.51
N ILE A 383 -3.23 -11.48 6.49
CA ILE A 383 -4.64 -11.23 6.25
C ILE A 383 -5.46 -12.40 6.79
N ASN A 384 -6.50 -12.08 7.53
CA ASN A 384 -7.44 -13.07 8.02
C ASN A 384 -8.54 -13.32 6.98
N THR A 385 -8.61 -14.53 6.45
CA THR A 385 -9.65 -14.95 5.51
C THR A 385 -11.06 -14.78 6.06
N GLU A 386 -11.25 -14.91 7.38
CA GLU A 386 -12.52 -14.68 8.04
C GLU A 386 -12.99 -13.22 7.87
N THR A 387 -12.07 -12.26 7.94
CA THR A 387 -12.37 -10.83 7.69
C THR A 387 -12.92 -10.64 6.27
N ILE A 388 -12.29 -11.27 5.27
CA ILE A 388 -12.73 -11.20 3.87
C ILE A 388 -14.12 -11.78 3.68
N VAL A 389 -14.39 -12.95 4.28
CA VAL A 389 -15.71 -13.59 4.24
C VAL A 389 -16.76 -12.69 4.91
N LYS A 390 -16.46 -12.10 6.07
CA LYS A 390 -17.35 -11.17 6.75
C LYS A 390 -17.64 -9.92 5.90
N LEU A 391 -16.62 -9.37 5.22
CA LEU A 391 -16.82 -8.24 4.29
C LEU A 391 -17.81 -8.60 3.17
N SER A 392 -17.63 -9.75 2.52
CA SER A 392 -18.51 -10.20 1.43
C SER A 392 -19.97 -10.42 1.87
N THR A 393 -20.19 -10.79 3.13
CA THR A 393 -21.54 -11.00 3.69
C THR A 393 -22.21 -9.71 4.16
N LYS A 394 -21.44 -8.74 4.67
CA LYS A 394 -21.95 -7.47 5.23
C LYS A 394 -22.11 -6.38 4.17
N PHE A 395 -21.37 -6.44 3.08
CA PHE A 395 -21.45 -5.49 2.00
C PHE A 395 -22.01 -6.13 0.73
N GLN A 396 -23.11 -5.60 0.21
CA GLN A 396 -23.73 -6.08 -1.04
C GLN A 396 -22.88 -5.71 -2.26
N ASN A 397 -22.19 -4.59 -2.19
CA ASN A 397 -21.30 -4.14 -3.25
C ASN A 397 -20.03 -3.58 -2.60
N ILE A 398 -18.89 -4.03 -3.09
CA ILE A 398 -17.58 -3.50 -2.74
C ILE A 398 -16.96 -2.98 -4.04
N TYR A 399 -16.53 -1.72 -4.02
CA TYR A 399 -15.85 -1.05 -5.12
C TYR A 399 -14.46 -0.64 -4.63
N TRP A 400 -13.44 -0.87 -5.46
CA TRP A 400 -12.06 -0.57 -5.08
C TRP A 400 -11.37 0.31 -6.10
N MET A 401 -10.84 1.42 -5.67
CA MET A 401 -9.98 2.32 -6.43
C MET A 401 -8.55 2.15 -5.92
N ASN A 402 -7.70 1.57 -6.75
CA ASN A 402 -6.30 1.37 -6.42
C ASN A 402 -5.44 2.39 -7.18
N PRO A 403 -4.68 3.25 -6.51
CA PRO A 403 -3.83 4.27 -7.15
C PRO A 403 -2.50 3.71 -7.65
N GLU A 404 -2.21 2.44 -7.41
CA GLU A 404 -0.99 1.81 -7.92
C GLU A 404 -1.24 1.22 -9.32
N LYS A 405 -0.19 1.18 -10.15
CA LYS A 405 -0.25 0.50 -11.46
C LYS A 405 -0.63 -0.97 -11.27
N SER A 406 -1.50 -1.47 -12.13
CA SER A 406 -2.01 -2.85 -12.04
C SER A 406 -0.92 -3.93 -12.09
N GLN A 407 0.22 -3.64 -12.73
CA GLN A 407 1.38 -4.55 -12.77
C GLN A 407 2.02 -4.79 -11.40
N TYR A 408 1.82 -3.88 -10.45
CA TYR A 408 2.36 -4.00 -9.08
C TYR A 408 1.37 -4.57 -8.07
N TRP A 409 0.12 -4.78 -8.48
CA TRP A 409 -0.84 -5.45 -7.62
C TRP A 409 -0.35 -6.87 -7.37
N ASN A 410 -0.39 -7.29 -6.12
CA ASN A 410 0.12 -8.60 -5.69
C ASN A 410 1.66 -8.76 -5.74
N THR A 411 2.41 -7.66 -5.77
CA THR A 411 3.86 -7.67 -5.64
C THR A 411 4.30 -7.05 -4.31
N GLY A 412 5.39 -7.56 -3.73
CA GLY A 412 5.87 -7.11 -2.42
C GLY A 412 4.81 -7.37 -1.33
N ASP A 413 4.50 -6.34 -0.55
CA ASP A 413 3.52 -6.36 0.54
C ASP A 413 2.07 -6.10 0.12
N SER A 414 1.81 -5.95 -1.20
CA SER A 414 0.44 -5.77 -1.71
C SER A 414 -0.38 -7.06 -1.59
N GLN A 415 -1.52 -6.97 -0.95
CA GLN A 415 -2.44 -8.09 -0.70
C GLN A 415 -3.74 -7.97 -1.51
N PHE A 416 -3.68 -7.26 -2.65
CA PHE A 416 -4.89 -6.93 -3.41
C PHE A 416 -5.63 -8.17 -3.94
N HIS A 417 -4.91 -9.26 -4.25
CA HIS A 417 -5.52 -10.51 -4.74
C HIS A 417 -6.58 -11.09 -3.79
N HIS A 418 -6.42 -10.92 -2.48
CA HIS A 418 -7.42 -11.37 -1.51
C HIS A 418 -8.72 -10.56 -1.62
N TYR A 419 -8.61 -9.25 -1.82
CA TYR A 419 -9.76 -8.35 -1.89
C TYR A 419 -10.39 -8.31 -3.27
N GLN A 420 -9.65 -8.64 -4.32
CA GLN A 420 -10.11 -8.68 -5.69
C GLN A 420 -11.29 -9.65 -5.85
N SER A 421 -11.27 -10.80 -5.16
CA SER A 421 -12.31 -11.83 -5.23
C SER A 421 -13.68 -11.36 -4.72
N ILE A 422 -13.70 -10.41 -3.77
CA ILE A 422 -14.94 -9.88 -3.16
C ILE A 422 -15.35 -8.53 -3.74
N ALA A 423 -14.47 -7.87 -4.49
CA ALA A 423 -14.77 -6.60 -5.13
C ALA A 423 -15.66 -6.81 -6.36
N LYS A 424 -16.83 -6.16 -6.37
CA LYS A 424 -17.73 -6.14 -7.53
C LYS A 424 -17.11 -5.46 -8.73
N LYS A 425 -16.32 -4.44 -8.48
CA LYS A 425 -15.53 -3.73 -9.47
C LYS A 425 -14.32 -3.09 -8.78
N TYR A 426 -13.21 -3.17 -9.44
CA TYR A 426 -11.97 -2.50 -9.06
C TYR A 426 -11.30 -1.90 -10.30
N SER A 427 -10.47 -0.92 -10.11
CA SER A 427 -9.73 -0.28 -11.19
C SER A 427 -8.50 0.43 -10.65
N GLU A 428 -7.50 0.52 -11.50
CA GLU A 428 -6.42 1.48 -11.36
C GLU A 428 -6.98 2.90 -11.48
N VAL A 429 -6.67 3.78 -10.51
CA VAL A 429 -7.15 5.16 -10.47
C VAL A 429 -6.00 6.08 -10.06
N ARG A 430 -5.20 6.48 -11.03
CA ARG A 430 -4.00 7.31 -10.86
C ARG A 430 -4.17 8.72 -11.41
N ASN A 431 -5.18 8.92 -12.26
CA ASN A 431 -5.49 10.21 -12.87
C ASN A 431 -7.00 10.50 -12.85
N PHE A 432 -7.35 11.71 -13.25
CA PHE A 432 -8.73 12.16 -13.18
C PHE A 432 -9.64 11.43 -14.17
N GLU A 433 -9.15 11.10 -15.39
CA GLU A 433 -9.94 10.37 -16.39
C GLU A 433 -10.29 8.96 -15.91
N GLN A 434 -9.33 8.24 -15.31
CA GLN A 434 -9.57 6.93 -14.71
C GLN A 434 -10.59 7.04 -13.56
N LEU A 435 -10.46 8.06 -12.69
CA LEU A 435 -11.42 8.33 -11.62
C LEU A 435 -12.81 8.57 -12.17
N ARG A 436 -12.96 9.44 -13.19
CA ARG A 436 -14.22 9.77 -13.85
C ARG A 436 -14.85 8.54 -14.47
N THR A 437 -14.07 7.77 -15.22
CA THR A 437 -14.50 6.52 -15.84
C THR A 437 -14.97 5.51 -14.81
N PHE A 438 -14.21 5.33 -13.73
CA PHE A 438 -14.60 4.44 -12.63
C PHE A 438 -15.91 4.88 -11.98
N ILE A 439 -16.04 6.14 -11.57
CA ILE A 439 -17.26 6.69 -10.96
C ILE A 439 -18.46 6.55 -11.92
N ASN A 440 -18.27 6.80 -13.21
CA ASN A 440 -19.32 6.65 -14.21
C ASN A 440 -19.76 5.21 -14.39
N SER A 441 -18.86 4.27 -14.25
CA SER A 441 -19.12 2.83 -14.37
C SER A 441 -19.79 2.21 -13.13
N ILE A 442 -19.75 2.87 -11.96
CA ILE A 442 -20.42 2.38 -10.75
C ILE A 442 -21.91 2.31 -10.99
N ASN A 443 -22.45 1.10 -10.82
CA ASN A 443 -23.87 0.83 -10.96
C ASN A 443 -24.40 0.17 -9.68
N PHE A 444 -25.19 0.91 -8.93
CA PHE A 444 -25.83 0.45 -7.70
C PHE A 444 -27.07 -0.42 -7.96
N LYS A 445 -27.30 -0.92 -9.18
CA LYS A 445 -28.46 -1.77 -9.48
C LYS A 445 -28.45 -3.01 -8.58
N LYS A 446 -29.63 -3.36 -8.05
CA LYS A 446 -29.87 -4.63 -7.37
C LYS A 446 -29.54 -5.77 -8.30
N VAL A 447 -28.71 -6.72 -7.84
CA VAL A 447 -28.82 -8.08 -8.31
C VAL A 447 -30.12 -8.61 -7.74
N ILE A 448 -31.15 -8.72 -8.58
CA ILE A 448 -32.38 -9.43 -8.25
C ILE A 448 -31.97 -10.91 -8.21
N LYS A 449 -31.80 -11.46 -7.00
CA LYS A 449 -31.81 -12.90 -6.84
C LYS A 449 -33.25 -13.37 -6.79
#